data_7d39c19ebb60fe39a667438b510d6be9
#
_entry.id   7d39c19ebb60fe39a667438b510d6be9
#
_cell.length_a   1.000
_cell.length_b   1.000
_cell.length_c   1.000
_cell.angle_alpha   90.00
_cell.angle_beta   90.00
_cell.angle_gamma   90.00
#
_symmetry.space_group_name_H-M   'P 1'
#
loop_
_entity.id
_entity.type
_entity.pdbx_description
1 polymer ?
#
loop_
_entity_poly.entity_id
_entity_poly.type
_entity_poly.pdbx_seq_one_letter_code
_entity_poly.pdbx_strand_id
1 'polypeptide(L)'
;MHRCKWLLVFGLLLGGEVRGETPSEPIQPVQPVKITDVAKVELGKQLFFDPRLSKSGFISCNSCHNLSMGGSDNLPTSIGHNWHQGPINSPTVLNSGMSVAQFWDGRAATLQEQAGGPIANPGEMGFTHDLAVDVLRSIPQYRASFKQVYGDDGIKFDDVTNAIAAFEETLVTPLSLIHI
;
A
#
# COMPACT_ATOMS: atom_id res chain seq x y z
N MET A 1 55.54 69.04 19.30
CA MET A 1 54.45 68.30 19.90
C MET A 1 53.52 67.84 18.78
N HIS A 2 53.75 66.65 18.18
CA HIS A 2 52.93 66.10 17.09
C HIS A 2 52.03 65.00 17.62
N ARG A 3 50.70 65.22 17.61
CA ARG A 3 49.68 64.24 17.95
C ARG A 3 49.37 63.37 16.75
N CYS A 4 49.76 62.12 16.82
CA CYS A 4 49.39 61.10 15.85
C CYS A 4 47.97 60.63 16.15
N LYS A 5 47.02 60.83 15.23
CA LYS A 5 45.66 60.32 15.32
C LYS A 5 45.59 58.97 14.60
N TRP A 6 45.41 57.91 15.37
CA TRP A 6 45.11 56.58 14.81
C TRP A 6 43.63 56.51 14.45
N LEU A 7 43.35 56.31 13.16
CA LEU A 7 42.03 55.96 12.63
C LEU A 7 41.88 54.45 12.69
N LEU A 8 41.03 53.95 13.59
CA LEU A 8 40.59 52.56 13.59
C LEU A 8 39.48 52.37 12.50
N VAL A 9 39.83 51.68 11.44
CA VAL A 9 38.85 51.23 10.44
C VAL A 9 38.25 49.94 10.93
N PHE A 10 36.97 49.98 11.34
CA PHE A 10 36.18 48.84 11.69
C PHE A 10 35.63 48.20 10.38
N GLY A 11 36.29 47.16 9.92
CA GLY A 11 35.79 46.35 8.82
C GLY A 11 34.59 45.53 9.22
N LEU A 12 33.38 45.88 8.74
CA LEU A 12 32.17 45.05 8.83
C LEU A 12 32.37 43.82 7.94
N LEU A 13 32.69 42.67 8.52
CA LEU A 13 32.61 41.39 7.83
C LEU A 13 31.09 41.02 7.72
N LEU A 14 30.50 41.30 6.58
CA LEU A 14 29.21 40.72 6.20
C LEU A 14 29.45 39.24 5.91
N GLY A 15 29.25 38.43 6.92
CA GLY A 15 29.15 36.98 6.79
C GLY A 15 27.89 36.62 6.00
N GLY A 16 28.00 36.53 4.68
CA GLY A 16 26.94 35.91 3.87
C GLY A 16 26.88 34.43 4.20
N GLU A 17 25.79 33.97 4.83
CA GLU A 17 25.48 32.55 4.89
C GLU A 17 25.31 32.05 3.46
N VAL A 18 26.29 31.32 2.94
CA VAL A 18 26.11 30.50 1.74
C VAL A 18 25.19 29.35 2.14
N ARG A 19 23.90 29.52 1.96
CA ARG A 19 22.95 28.40 1.92
C ARG A 19 23.25 27.62 0.65
N GLY A 20 24.11 26.63 0.76
CA GLY A 20 24.24 25.62 -0.26
C GLY A 20 22.92 24.88 -0.34
N GLU A 21 22.15 25.09 -1.41
CA GLU A 21 21.10 24.16 -1.77
C GLU A 21 21.80 22.82 -2.01
N THR A 22 21.57 21.86 -1.11
CA THR A 22 21.98 20.48 -1.38
C THR A 22 21.24 20.06 -2.64
N PRO A 23 21.95 19.64 -3.72
CA PRO A 23 21.29 19.14 -4.91
C PRO A 23 20.30 18.06 -4.46
N SER A 24 19.03 18.15 -4.87
CA SER A 24 18.06 17.10 -4.57
C SER A 24 18.57 15.83 -5.23
N GLU A 25 18.89 14.82 -4.43
CA GLU A 25 19.28 13.52 -4.97
C GLU A 25 18.14 12.97 -5.83
N PRO A 26 18.45 12.33 -6.99
CA PRO A 26 17.43 11.80 -7.88
C PRO A 26 16.63 10.67 -7.23
N ILE A 27 17.19 10.00 -6.23
CA ILE A 27 16.51 8.97 -5.43
C ILE A 27 16.16 9.57 -4.08
N GLN A 28 14.85 9.65 -3.81
CA GLN A 28 14.34 10.16 -2.54
C GLN A 28 13.83 9.02 -1.68
N PRO A 29 13.96 9.09 -0.34
CA PRO A 29 13.33 8.13 0.55
C PRO A 29 11.82 8.09 0.34
N VAL A 30 11.25 6.89 0.37
CA VAL A 30 9.80 6.70 0.33
C VAL A 30 9.17 7.44 1.50
N GLN A 31 8.20 8.30 1.21
CA GLN A 31 7.51 9.06 2.25
C GLN A 31 6.37 8.25 2.85
N PRO A 32 6.12 8.37 4.17
CA PRO A 32 4.93 7.78 4.78
C PRO A 32 3.66 8.29 4.10
N VAL A 33 2.71 7.40 3.86
CA VAL A 33 1.41 7.77 3.29
C VAL A 33 0.59 8.54 4.32
N LYS A 34 0.03 9.67 3.92
CA LYS A 34 -0.92 10.41 4.75
C LYS A 34 -2.30 9.76 4.65
N ILE A 35 -2.67 9.02 5.70
CA ILE A 35 -4.01 8.40 5.78
C ILE A 35 -5.04 9.51 6.02
N THR A 36 -5.96 9.67 5.08
CA THR A 36 -7.07 10.65 5.16
C THR A 36 -8.38 10.01 5.58
N ASP A 37 -8.55 8.71 5.33
CA ASP A 37 -9.73 7.93 5.69
C ASP A 37 -9.31 6.65 6.44
N VAL A 38 -9.22 6.77 7.75
CA VAL A 38 -8.83 5.65 8.63
C VAL A 38 -9.85 4.51 8.59
N ALA A 39 -11.14 4.84 8.50
CA ALA A 39 -12.19 3.81 8.48
C ALA A 39 -12.10 2.93 7.22
N LYS A 40 -11.82 3.55 6.06
CA LYS A 40 -11.62 2.82 4.80
C LYS A 40 -10.37 1.93 4.86
N VAL A 41 -9.26 2.43 5.37
CA VAL A 41 -8.01 1.66 5.52
C VAL A 41 -8.22 0.46 6.44
N GLU A 42 -8.91 0.63 7.58
CA GLU A 42 -9.20 -0.47 8.50
C GLU A 42 -10.16 -1.50 7.89
N LEU A 43 -11.15 -1.07 7.12
CA LEU A 43 -12.00 -1.96 6.35
C LEU A 43 -11.19 -2.76 5.33
N GLY A 44 -10.32 -2.09 4.58
CA GLY A 44 -9.43 -2.73 3.61
C GLY A 44 -8.49 -3.74 4.26
N LYS A 45 -7.93 -3.40 5.41
CA LYS A 45 -7.11 -4.32 6.20
C LYS A 45 -7.89 -5.57 6.61
N GLN A 46 -9.11 -5.43 7.12
CA GLN A 46 -9.95 -6.57 7.46
C GLN A 46 -10.21 -7.47 6.25
N LEU A 47 -10.51 -6.88 5.09
CA LEU A 47 -10.73 -7.61 3.84
C LEU A 47 -9.46 -8.32 3.34
N PHE A 48 -8.31 -7.68 3.41
CA PHE A 48 -7.01 -8.24 3.01
C PHE A 48 -6.66 -9.51 3.79
N PHE A 49 -7.03 -9.59 5.05
CA PHE A 49 -6.77 -10.75 5.90
C PHE A 49 -7.93 -11.76 5.95
N ASP A 50 -9.07 -11.47 5.30
CA ASP A 50 -10.27 -12.31 5.44
C ASP A 50 -10.28 -13.49 4.45
N PRO A 51 -10.11 -14.74 4.92
CA PRO A 51 -10.13 -15.90 4.04
C PRO A 51 -11.53 -16.23 3.48
N ARG A 52 -12.60 -15.63 4.02
CA ARG A 52 -13.97 -15.82 3.54
C ARG A 52 -14.21 -15.20 2.16
N LEU A 53 -13.28 -14.40 1.66
CA LEU A 53 -13.25 -13.93 0.26
C LEU A 53 -12.76 -14.99 -0.72
N SER A 54 -12.46 -16.20 -0.25
CA SER A 54 -12.10 -17.33 -1.09
C SER A 54 -13.13 -18.46 -1.00
N LYS A 55 -13.27 -19.24 -2.05
CA LYS A 55 -14.21 -20.38 -2.12
C LYS A 55 -13.94 -21.44 -1.07
N SER A 56 -12.68 -21.64 -0.71
CA SER A 56 -12.27 -22.60 0.31
C SER A 56 -12.44 -22.08 1.75
N GLY A 57 -12.52 -20.77 1.93
CA GLY A 57 -12.48 -20.13 3.24
C GLY A 57 -11.10 -20.19 3.92
N PHE A 58 -10.02 -20.52 3.18
CA PHE A 58 -8.65 -20.64 3.72
C PHE A 58 -7.66 -19.65 3.12
N ILE A 59 -7.95 -19.09 1.95
CA ILE A 59 -7.05 -18.21 1.21
C ILE A 59 -7.49 -16.76 1.41
N SER A 60 -6.59 -15.92 1.87
CA SER A 60 -6.73 -14.46 1.91
C SER A 60 -5.62 -13.82 1.08
N CYS A 61 -5.65 -12.49 0.87
CA CYS A 61 -4.56 -11.79 0.21
C CYS A 61 -3.23 -12.03 0.95
N ASN A 62 -3.27 -12.00 2.29
CA ASN A 62 -2.09 -12.27 3.12
C ASN A 62 -1.55 -13.71 2.97
N SER A 63 -2.29 -14.66 2.41
CA SER A 63 -1.79 -16.01 2.20
C SER A 63 -0.62 -16.04 1.20
N CYS A 64 -0.71 -15.23 0.14
CA CYS A 64 0.33 -15.09 -0.89
C CYS A 64 1.17 -13.83 -0.70
N HIS A 65 0.63 -12.79 -0.03
CA HIS A 65 1.29 -11.52 0.22
C HIS A 65 1.53 -11.31 1.72
N ASN A 66 2.23 -12.27 2.35
CA ASN A 66 2.44 -12.30 3.80
C ASN A 66 3.27 -11.11 4.28
N LEU A 67 2.63 -10.20 5.02
CA LEU A 67 3.28 -8.98 5.51
C LEU A 67 4.44 -9.26 6.48
N SER A 68 4.40 -10.38 7.21
CA SER A 68 5.49 -10.80 8.09
C SER A 68 6.69 -11.40 7.35
N MET A 69 6.54 -11.65 6.05
CA MET A 69 7.56 -12.24 5.18
C MET A 69 8.00 -11.28 4.06
N GLY A 70 7.85 -9.99 4.27
CA GLY A 70 8.20 -8.98 3.28
C GLY A 70 7.14 -8.77 2.20
N GLY A 71 5.87 -9.11 2.48
CA GLY A 71 4.74 -8.92 1.54
C GLY A 71 4.66 -9.96 0.43
N SER A 72 5.30 -11.11 0.57
CA SER A 72 5.28 -12.25 -0.34
C SER A 72 5.25 -13.55 0.47
N ASP A 73 4.88 -14.68 -0.13
CA ASP A 73 4.99 -16.01 0.50
C ASP A 73 6.39 -16.63 0.34
N ASN A 74 7.26 -15.99 -0.43
CA ASN A 74 8.62 -16.45 -0.75
C ASN A 74 8.68 -17.82 -1.43
N LEU A 75 7.57 -18.27 -2.05
CA LEU A 75 7.54 -19.50 -2.82
C LEU A 75 7.88 -19.24 -4.30
N PRO A 76 8.45 -20.20 -5.02
CA PRO A 76 8.64 -20.10 -6.47
C PRO A 76 7.30 -19.89 -7.22
N THR A 77 6.23 -20.48 -6.70
CA THR A 77 4.85 -20.30 -7.16
C THR A 77 3.93 -20.37 -5.96
N SER A 78 3.00 -19.44 -5.85
CA SER A 78 2.03 -19.41 -4.74
C SER A 78 1.02 -20.54 -4.85
N ILE A 79 0.46 -20.92 -3.69
CA ILE A 79 -0.52 -22.00 -3.60
C ILE A 79 -1.90 -21.39 -3.33
N GLY A 80 -2.82 -21.59 -4.24
CA GLY A 80 -4.19 -21.11 -4.17
C GLY A 80 -5.22 -22.20 -3.86
N HIS A 81 -6.48 -21.92 -4.26
CA HIS A 81 -7.62 -22.80 -4.06
C HIS A 81 -7.37 -24.20 -4.58
N ASN A 82 -7.81 -25.24 -3.82
CA ASN A 82 -7.58 -26.65 -4.14
C ASN A 82 -6.09 -27.03 -4.32
N TRP A 83 -5.19 -26.36 -3.62
CA TRP A 83 -3.75 -26.59 -3.71
C TRP A 83 -3.17 -26.33 -5.11
N HIS A 84 -3.89 -25.53 -5.91
CA HIS A 84 -3.42 -25.15 -7.23
C HIS A 84 -2.13 -24.33 -7.11
N GLN A 85 -1.10 -24.71 -7.85
CA GLN A 85 0.13 -23.93 -7.95
C GLN A 85 0.00 -22.92 -9.07
N GLY A 86 0.25 -21.66 -8.77
CA GLY A 86 0.29 -20.61 -9.77
C GLY A 86 1.44 -20.77 -10.75
N PRO A 87 1.45 -20.02 -11.85
CA PRO A 87 2.50 -20.09 -12.87
C PRO A 87 3.77 -19.32 -12.46
N ILE A 88 3.67 -18.43 -11.47
CA ILE A 88 4.76 -17.51 -11.06
C ILE A 88 4.62 -17.18 -9.57
N ASN A 89 5.69 -16.68 -8.97
CA ASN A 89 5.68 -16.20 -7.59
C ASN A 89 4.82 -14.94 -7.41
N SER A 90 4.27 -14.77 -6.21
CA SER A 90 3.62 -13.51 -5.81
C SER A 90 4.68 -12.44 -5.60
N PRO A 91 4.57 -11.28 -6.27
CA PRO A 91 5.43 -10.13 -5.98
C PRO A 91 5.14 -9.58 -4.58
N THR A 92 6.08 -8.82 -4.03
CA THR A 92 5.80 -8.12 -2.78
C THR A 92 4.66 -7.11 -2.95
N VAL A 93 3.76 -7.05 -1.96
CA VAL A 93 2.72 -6.02 -1.86
C VAL A 93 3.27 -4.72 -1.24
N LEU A 94 4.47 -4.76 -0.64
CA LEU A 94 5.10 -3.56 -0.07
C LEU A 94 5.49 -2.59 -1.20
N ASN A 95 5.14 -1.32 -1.04
CA ASN A 95 5.36 -0.25 -2.01
C ASN A 95 4.64 -0.45 -3.36
N SER A 96 3.72 -1.41 -3.49
CA SER A 96 3.02 -1.70 -4.75
C SER A 96 2.19 -0.52 -5.27
N GLY A 97 1.70 0.36 -4.38
CA GLY A 97 1.03 1.60 -4.75
C GLY A 97 1.89 2.59 -5.55
N MET A 98 3.21 2.41 -5.57
CA MET A 98 4.16 3.23 -6.35
C MET A 98 4.48 2.64 -7.72
N SER A 99 4.02 1.43 -8.01
CA SER A 99 4.23 0.78 -9.30
C SER A 99 3.39 1.44 -10.39
N VAL A 100 3.95 1.55 -11.59
CA VAL A 100 3.27 2.12 -12.76
C VAL A 100 2.09 1.29 -13.25
N ALA A 101 2.08 -0.01 -12.92
CA ALA A 101 1.02 -0.96 -13.19
C ALA A 101 1.16 -2.15 -12.25
N GLN A 102 0.10 -2.95 -12.12
CA GLN A 102 0.02 -4.10 -11.24
C GLN A 102 0.06 -5.41 -12.03
N PHE A 103 0.37 -6.52 -11.36
CA PHE A 103 0.78 -7.80 -11.91
C PHE A 103 2.13 -7.74 -12.64
N TRP A 104 2.74 -8.91 -12.86
CA TRP A 104 4.03 -9.02 -13.55
C TRP A 104 3.99 -8.56 -15.02
N ASP A 105 2.82 -8.66 -15.64
CA ASP A 105 2.57 -8.26 -17.04
C ASP A 105 1.94 -6.87 -17.18
N GLY A 106 1.68 -6.17 -16.07
CA GLY A 106 1.14 -4.81 -16.10
C GLY A 106 -0.33 -4.72 -16.55
N ARG A 107 -1.10 -5.82 -16.53
CA ARG A 107 -2.47 -5.86 -17.04
C ARG A 107 -3.50 -5.07 -16.23
N ALA A 108 -3.19 -4.67 -15.01
CA ALA A 108 -4.05 -3.79 -14.20
C ALA A 108 -3.36 -2.45 -13.96
N ALA A 109 -4.07 -1.35 -14.15
CA ALA A 109 -3.53 -0.01 -14.02
C ALA A 109 -3.45 0.45 -12.56
N THR A 110 -4.30 -0.09 -11.68
CA THR A 110 -4.41 0.35 -10.29
C THR A 110 -4.47 -0.85 -9.33
N LEU A 111 -4.18 -0.59 -8.03
CA LEU A 111 -4.37 -1.59 -6.96
C LEU A 111 -5.84 -2.03 -6.87
N GLN A 112 -6.79 -1.11 -7.04
CA GLN A 112 -8.21 -1.43 -7.03
C GLN A 112 -8.58 -2.43 -8.13
N GLU A 113 -8.12 -2.22 -9.35
CA GLU A 113 -8.34 -3.14 -10.48
C GLU A 113 -7.67 -4.49 -10.22
N GLN A 114 -6.45 -4.47 -9.69
CA GLN A 114 -5.70 -5.68 -9.36
C GLN A 114 -6.43 -6.53 -8.33
N ALA A 115 -6.94 -5.94 -7.23
CA ALA A 115 -7.53 -6.66 -6.11
C ALA A 115 -8.73 -7.54 -6.51
N GLY A 116 -9.45 -7.20 -7.58
CA GLY A 116 -10.56 -7.98 -8.10
C GLY A 116 -10.15 -9.28 -8.79
N GLY A 117 -8.98 -9.32 -9.40
CA GLY A 117 -8.51 -10.46 -10.19
C GLY A 117 -8.35 -11.74 -9.37
N PRO A 118 -7.53 -11.76 -8.32
CA PRO A 118 -7.28 -12.95 -7.50
C PRO A 118 -8.54 -13.57 -6.89
N ILE A 119 -9.51 -12.76 -6.47
CA ILE A 119 -10.77 -13.23 -5.89
C ILE A 119 -11.52 -14.14 -6.89
N ALA A 120 -11.58 -13.75 -8.17
CA ALA A 120 -12.28 -14.49 -9.19
C ALA A 120 -11.42 -15.57 -9.90
N ASN A 121 -10.11 -15.55 -9.70
CA ASN A 121 -9.21 -16.51 -10.36
C ASN A 121 -9.39 -17.91 -9.75
N PRO A 122 -9.78 -18.93 -10.54
CA PRO A 122 -9.97 -20.31 -10.05
C PRO A 122 -8.73 -20.92 -9.42
N GLY A 123 -7.54 -20.51 -9.86
CA GLY A 123 -6.26 -20.99 -9.35
C GLY A 123 -5.76 -20.25 -8.11
N GLU A 124 -6.38 -19.14 -7.73
CA GLU A 124 -5.99 -18.33 -6.59
C GLU A 124 -7.03 -18.42 -5.46
N MET A 125 -8.01 -17.53 -5.42
CA MET A 125 -9.07 -17.57 -4.38
C MET A 125 -10.31 -18.36 -4.82
N GLY A 126 -10.49 -18.57 -6.13
CA GLY A 126 -11.49 -19.47 -6.73
C GLY A 126 -12.95 -19.10 -6.46
N PHE A 127 -13.22 -17.84 -6.17
CA PHE A 127 -14.56 -17.37 -5.82
C PHE A 127 -15.22 -16.68 -7.03
N THR A 128 -16.30 -15.91 -6.77
CA THR A 128 -16.86 -14.95 -7.73
C THR A 128 -17.08 -13.62 -7.02
N HIS A 129 -17.11 -12.53 -7.78
CA HIS A 129 -17.35 -11.21 -7.22
C HIS A 129 -18.71 -11.12 -6.49
N ASP A 130 -19.77 -11.69 -7.09
CA ASP A 130 -21.10 -11.69 -6.50
C ASP A 130 -21.16 -12.48 -5.18
N LEU A 131 -20.57 -13.68 -5.15
CA LEU A 131 -20.51 -14.49 -3.93
C LEU A 131 -19.68 -13.82 -2.84
N ALA A 132 -18.57 -13.16 -3.18
CA ALA A 132 -17.80 -12.39 -2.23
C ALA A 132 -18.64 -11.28 -1.59
N VAL A 133 -19.39 -10.55 -2.39
CA VAL A 133 -20.32 -9.51 -1.91
C VAL A 133 -21.43 -10.11 -1.03
N ASP A 134 -22.01 -11.25 -1.43
CA ASP A 134 -23.09 -11.91 -0.66
C ASP A 134 -22.59 -12.41 0.70
N VAL A 135 -21.36 -12.96 0.76
CA VAL A 135 -20.72 -13.32 2.02
C VAL A 135 -20.56 -12.09 2.91
N LEU A 136 -20.02 -11.00 2.40
CA LEU A 136 -19.84 -9.76 3.18
C LEU A 136 -21.19 -9.19 3.65
N ARG A 137 -22.21 -9.22 2.81
CA ARG A 137 -23.58 -8.81 3.17
C ARG A 137 -24.21 -9.67 4.26
N SER A 138 -23.84 -10.94 4.35
CA SER A 138 -24.34 -11.83 5.40
C SER A 138 -23.79 -11.50 6.79
N ILE A 139 -22.68 -10.78 6.87
CA ILE A 139 -21.95 -10.47 8.09
C ILE A 139 -22.35 -9.08 8.61
N PRO A 140 -23.02 -8.97 9.78
CA PRO A 140 -23.48 -7.68 10.31
C PRO A 140 -22.36 -6.64 10.46
N GLN A 141 -21.18 -7.09 10.83
CA GLN A 141 -20.01 -6.24 11.06
C GLN A 141 -19.53 -5.56 9.77
N TYR A 142 -19.47 -6.32 8.65
CA TYR A 142 -19.14 -5.74 7.35
C TYR A 142 -20.22 -4.78 6.87
N ARG A 143 -21.50 -5.10 7.03
CA ARG A 143 -22.57 -4.14 6.68
C ARG A 143 -22.40 -2.81 7.40
N ALA A 144 -22.06 -2.85 8.70
CA ALA A 144 -21.84 -1.63 9.48
C ALA A 144 -20.61 -0.86 9.00
N SER A 145 -19.49 -1.55 8.73
CA SER A 145 -18.26 -0.92 8.26
C SER A 145 -18.40 -0.32 6.87
N PHE A 146 -19.04 -1.04 5.93
CA PHE A 146 -19.29 -0.51 4.58
C PHE A 146 -20.25 0.69 4.61
N LYS A 147 -21.32 0.63 5.44
CA LYS A 147 -22.21 1.78 5.63
C LYS A 147 -21.45 2.99 6.17
N GLN A 148 -20.55 2.81 7.10
CA GLN A 148 -19.74 3.89 7.66
C GLN A 148 -18.85 4.56 6.60
N VAL A 149 -18.25 3.77 5.70
CA VAL A 149 -17.29 4.25 4.71
C VAL A 149 -17.95 4.75 3.43
N TYR A 150 -18.95 4.01 2.93
CA TYR A 150 -19.55 4.21 1.59
C TYR A 150 -21.02 4.64 1.63
N GLY A 151 -21.64 4.71 2.81
CA GLY A 151 -23.07 5.07 2.93
C GLY A 151 -24.01 3.87 2.84
N ASP A 152 -25.30 4.18 2.61
CA ASP A 152 -26.38 3.19 2.74
C ASP A 152 -26.70 2.36 1.48
N ASP A 153 -25.97 2.56 0.37
CA ASP A 153 -26.24 1.90 -0.93
C ASP A 153 -25.97 0.38 -0.94
N GLY A 154 -25.60 -0.17 0.20
CA GLY A 154 -25.20 -1.56 0.33
C GLY A 154 -23.75 -1.80 -0.08
N ILE A 155 -23.31 -3.08 -0.05
CA ILE A 155 -21.96 -3.48 -0.41
C ILE A 155 -21.91 -3.73 -1.91
N LYS A 156 -21.01 -3.01 -2.61
CA LYS A 156 -20.68 -3.22 -4.03
C LYS A 156 -19.28 -3.80 -4.14
N PHE A 157 -19.01 -4.59 -5.16
CA PHE A 157 -17.68 -5.19 -5.34
C PHE A 157 -16.58 -4.13 -5.55
N ASP A 158 -16.89 -3.04 -6.25
CA ASP A 158 -15.97 -1.91 -6.42
C ASP A 158 -15.58 -1.25 -5.09
N ASP A 159 -16.50 -1.21 -4.12
CA ASP A 159 -16.19 -0.70 -2.77
C ASP A 159 -15.25 -1.67 -2.01
N VAL A 160 -15.42 -2.99 -2.22
CA VAL A 160 -14.53 -4.01 -1.65
C VAL A 160 -13.11 -3.82 -2.16
N THR A 161 -12.93 -3.76 -3.47
CA THR A 161 -11.60 -3.58 -4.08
C THR A 161 -11.00 -2.21 -3.78
N ASN A 162 -11.82 -1.15 -3.70
CA ASN A 162 -11.38 0.18 -3.31
C ASN A 162 -10.88 0.23 -1.86
N ALA A 163 -11.55 -0.46 -0.93
CA ALA A 163 -11.08 -0.55 0.45
C ALA A 163 -9.76 -1.34 0.55
N ILE A 164 -9.63 -2.48 -0.15
CA ILE A 164 -8.39 -3.26 -0.19
C ILE A 164 -7.25 -2.39 -0.71
N ALA A 165 -7.44 -1.71 -1.83
CA ALA A 165 -6.44 -0.81 -2.40
C ALA A 165 -6.02 0.30 -1.43
N ALA A 166 -6.97 0.91 -0.72
CA ALA A 166 -6.66 1.94 0.28
C ALA A 166 -5.79 1.42 1.43
N PHE A 167 -5.95 0.15 1.82
CA PHE A 167 -5.04 -0.47 2.78
C PHE A 167 -3.67 -0.75 2.15
N GLU A 168 -3.61 -1.32 0.96
CA GLU A 168 -2.35 -1.64 0.29
C GLU A 168 -1.51 -0.39 0.00
N GLU A 169 -2.12 0.76 -0.30
CA GLU A 169 -1.43 2.04 -0.42
C GLU A 169 -0.66 2.44 0.85
N THR A 170 -1.09 1.97 2.02
CA THR A 170 -0.38 2.23 3.29
C THR A 170 0.82 1.34 3.52
N LEU A 171 0.99 0.28 2.73
CA LEU A 171 2.06 -0.71 2.86
C LEU A 171 3.37 -0.18 2.25
N VAL A 172 3.88 0.90 2.80
CA VAL A 172 5.13 1.54 2.36
C VAL A 172 6.26 1.29 3.35
N THR A 173 7.48 1.23 2.83
CA THR A 173 8.71 1.10 3.62
C THR A 173 9.48 2.43 3.60
N PRO A 174 9.10 3.42 4.43
CA PRO A 174 9.66 4.77 4.38
C PRO A 174 11.11 4.84 4.86
N LEU A 175 11.58 3.83 5.61
CA LEU A 175 12.94 3.74 6.09
C LEU A 175 13.71 2.71 5.28
N SER A 176 14.77 3.16 4.61
CA SER A 176 15.73 2.25 4.00
C SER A 176 16.53 1.52 5.08
N LEU A 177 16.81 0.23 4.89
CA LEU A 177 17.65 -0.58 5.79
C LEU A 177 19.06 0.01 6.01
N ILE A 178 19.53 0.91 5.15
CA ILE A 178 20.80 1.62 5.32
C ILE A 178 20.69 2.83 6.26
N HIS A 179 19.53 3.17 6.74
CA HIS A 179 19.29 4.27 7.68
C HIS A 179 18.91 3.80 9.10
N ILE A 180 19.02 2.50 9.38
CA ILE A 180 18.84 1.90 10.71
C ILE A 180 20.19 1.69 11.36
#